data_6579a885e934a1ae7200d7a9241ba0f4
#
_entry.id   6579a885e934a1ae7200d7a9241ba0f4
#
_cell.length_a   1.000
_cell.length_b   1.000
_cell.length_c   1.000
_cell.angle_alpha   90.00
_cell.angle_beta   90.00
_cell.angle_gamma   90.00
#
_symmetry.space_group_name_H-M   'P 1'
#
loop_
_entity.id
_entity.type
_entity.pdbx_description
1 polymer ?
#
loop_
_entity_poly.entity_id
_entity_poly.type
_entity_poly.pdbx_seq_one_letter_code
_entity_poly.pdbx_strand_id
1 'polypeptide(L)'
;MYRRMYLLILAIAIATFGVAQSATFNVATYNLRQKNEEDSIAGNGWEQRCPYVAGLIRFHDFDIFGTQEGFKTQLDDLKGLLPEYEYTGVGRDDGKDSGEHSAIFYRKDMFEVVDKGDFWLSETPDTPGLGWDAACFRICSWGRFRHKPSGKEFLFFNLHMDHVGVKARIESAKLVKQKIDEFGPELPVFLTGDFNVDQRSDSYAVLVSDGVFADAFLSAESVFAPNGTINHYNVSGFTDQRIDHVFASPSVRVLKYGVLTDTYRTGSRENGLIDTEGTAPTEVDIYSYTARIPSDHFPVRVTVALP
;
A
#
# COMPACT_ATOMS: atom_id res chain seq x y z
N MET A 1 54.61 35.83 -49.99
CA MET A 1 53.75 36.51 -49.05
C MET A 1 52.63 35.52 -48.64
N TYR A 2 52.83 34.68 -47.61
CA TYR A 2 51.85 33.63 -47.16
C TYR A 2 51.07 34.17 -45.99
N ARG A 3 49.75 34.35 -46.18
CA ARG A 3 48.76 34.67 -45.12
C ARG A 3 48.43 33.35 -44.42
N ARG A 4 48.78 33.18 -43.14
CA ARG A 4 48.31 32.13 -42.27
C ARG A 4 46.93 32.52 -41.75
N MET A 5 45.95 31.72 -42.11
CA MET A 5 44.56 31.81 -41.62
C MET A 5 44.45 30.92 -40.36
N TYR A 6 44.29 31.53 -39.20
CA TYR A 6 44.02 30.82 -37.93
C TYR A 6 42.50 30.52 -37.84
N LEU A 7 42.14 29.26 -37.91
CA LEU A 7 40.79 28.80 -37.58
C LEU A 7 40.69 28.78 -36.04
N LEU A 8 39.85 29.66 -35.49
CA LEU A 8 39.36 29.57 -34.10
C LEU A 8 38.25 28.52 -34.05
N ILE A 9 38.47 27.37 -33.45
CA ILE A 9 37.46 26.38 -33.12
C ILE A 9 36.85 26.83 -31.79
N LEU A 10 35.62 27.39 -31.83
CA LEU A 10 34.84 27.71 -30.66
C LEU A 10 34.12 26.43 -30.17
N ALA A 11 34.64 25.79 -29.12
CA ALA A 11 34.00 24.66 -28.47
C ALA A 11 32.83 25.21 -27.63
N ILE A 12 31.60 25.06 -28.14
CA ILE A 12 30.38 25.32 -27.38
C ILE A 12 30.15 24.13 -26.45
N ALA A 13 30.45 24.29 -25.16
CA ALA A 13 30.06 23.36 -24.14
C ALA A 13 28.51 23.49 -23.95
N ILE A 14 27.78 22.57 -24.52
CA ILE A 14 26.33 22.44 -24.22
C ILE A 14 26.24 21.84 -22.82
N ALA A 15 26.05 22.70 -21.82
CA ALA A 15 25.62 22.24 -20.50
C ALA A 15 24.21 21.69 -20.64
N THR A 16 24.08 20.38 -20.73
CA THR A 16 22.78 19.72 -20.57
C THR A 16 22.36 19.92 -19.11
N PHE A 17 21.56 20.92 -18.84
CA PHE A 17 20.78 20.96 -17.61
C PHE A 17 19.85 19.75 -17.65
N GLY A 18 20.25 18.66 -17.00
CA GLY A 18 19.34 17.55 -16.72
C GLY A 18 18.17 18.13 -15.94
N VAL A 19 16.99 18.21 -16.58
CA VAL A 19 15.76 18.47 -15.86
C VAL A 19 15.66 17.34 -14.82
N ALA A 20 15.77 17.68 -13.55
CA ALA A 20 15.59 16.70 -12.49
C ALA A 20 14.23 16.04 -12.70
N GLN A 21 14.24 14.77 -13.06
CA GLN A 21 13.00 14.04 -13.34
C GLN A 21 12.19 13.99 -12.05
N SER A 22 10.96 14.46 -12.11
CA SER A 22 10.02 14.44 -10.99
C SER A 22 9.89 13.01 -10.49
N ALA A 23 10.19 12.77 -9.23
CA ALA A 23 9.99 11.47 -8.58
C ALA A 23 8.52 11.35 -8.18
N THR A 24 7.64 11.20 -9.15
CA THR A 24 6.20 10.99 -8.94
C THR A 24 5.89 9.53 -9.13
N PHE A 25 5.21 8.93 -8.14
CA PHE A 25 4.80 7.52 -8.16
C PHE A 25 3.60 7.28 -7.23
N ASN A 26 3.07 6.08 -7.26
CA ASN A 26 1.91 5.68 -6.48
C ASN A 26 2.33 4.80 -5.30
N VAL A 27 1.96 5.23 -4.11
CA VAL A 27 2.06 4.48 -2.85
C VAL A 27 0.69 3.91 -2.51
N ALA A 28 0.63 2.69 -2.00
CA ALA A 28 -0.64 2.12 -1.55
C ALA A 28 -0.49 1.26 -0.28
N THR A 29 -1.63 0.96 0.35
CA THR A 29 -1.78 -0.08 1.36
C THR A 29 -2.98 -0.94 1.02
N TYR A 30 -2.85 -2.25 1.21
CA TYR A 30 -3.91 -3.20 0.89
C TYR A 30 -3.89 -4.41 1.83
N ASN A 31 -4.80 -4.46 2.78
CA ASN A 31 -5.04 -5.69 3.53
C ASN A 31 -5.65 -6.74 2.58
N LEU A 32 -4.94 -7.85 2.40
CA LEU A 32 -5.29 -8.90 1.44
C LEU A 32 -6.35 -9.87 1.97
N ARG A 33 -6.67 -9.77 3.24
CA ARG A 33 -7.43 -10.79 3.99
C ARG A 33 -6.75 -12.16 3.94
N GLN A 34 -6.40 -12.70 5.07
CA GLN A 34 -5.78 -14.02 5.19
C GLN A 34 -6.65 -15.11 4.56
N LYS A 35 -5.99 -16.11 3.98
CA LYS A 35 -6.66 -17.30 3.46
C LYS A 35 -7.25 -18.12 4.61
N ASN A 36 -8.54 -18.39 4.56
CA ASN A 36 -9.24 -19.22 5.54
C ASN A 36 -10.39 -19.98 4.88
N GLU A 37 -10.89 -21.02 5.58
CA GLU A 37 -11.94 -21.91 5.08
C GLU A 37 -13.31 -21.24 5.05
N GLU A 38 -13.62 -20.41 6.03
CA GLU A 38 -14.91 -19.71 6.14
C GLU A 38 -15.15 -18.79 4.94
N ASP A 39 -14.16 -17.99 4.57
CA ASP A 39 -14.22 -17.13 3.39
C ASP A 39 -14.35 -17.97 2.10
N SER A 40 -13.68 -19.13 2.04
CA SER A 40 -13.75 -20.03 0.88
C SER A 40 -15.17 -20.61 0.70
N ILE A 41 -15.82 -21.02 1.79
CA ILE A 41 -17.20 -21.52 1.77
C ILE A 41 -18.17 -20.38 1.37
N ALA A 42 -17.92 -19.15 1.82
CA ALA A 42 -18.71 -17.98 1.45
C ALA A 42 -18.49 -17.50 0.00
N GLY A 43 -17.57 -18.12 -0.73
CA GLY A 43 -17.21 -17.76 -2.10
C GLY A 43 -16.28 -16.53 -2.19
N ASN A 44 -15.58 -16.23 -1.10
CA ASN A 44 -14.57 -15.18 -0.98
C ASN A 44 -13.16 -15.76 -0.76
N GLY A 45 -12.94 -17.04 -1.13
CA GLY A 45 -11.65 -17.71 -0.97
C GLY A 45 -10.53 -17.02 -1.71
N TRP A 46 -9.30 -17.18 -1.20
CA TRP A 46 -8.12 -16.54 -1.78
C TRP A 46 -7.92 -16.86 -3.27
N GLU A 47 -8.08 -18.12 -3.66
CA GLU A 47 -7.92 -18.57 -5.05
C GLU A 47 -8.91 -17.88 -6.00
N GLN A 48 -10.10 -17.55 -5.50
CA GLN A 48 -11.12 -16.83 -6.26
C GLN A 48 -10.79 -15.33 -6.36
N ARG A 49 -10.24 -14.74 -5.30
CA ARG A 49 -9.97 -13.30 -5.18
C ARG A 49 -8.64 -12.87 -5.78
N CYS A 50 -7.60 -13.71 -5.67
CA CYS A 50 -6.23 -13.37 -6.03
C CYS A 50 -6.09 -12.78 -7.45
N PRO A 51 -6.73 -13.32 -8.50
CA PRO A 51 -6.67 -12.73 -9.83
C PRO A 51 -7.24 -11.30 -9.89
N TYR A 52 -8.28 -11.01 -9.10
CA TYR A 52 -8.91 -9.68 -9.04
C TYR A 52 -8.07 -8.71 -8.20
N VAL A 53 -7.44 -9.19 -7.11
CA VAL A 53 -6.46 -8.42 -6.34
C VAL A 53 -5.29 -8.01 -7.24
N ALA A 54 -4.70 -8.96 -7.98
CA ALA A 54 -3.62 -8.68 -8.92
C ALA A 54 -4.06 -7.73 -10.05
N GLY A 55 -5.27 -7.93 -10.58
CA GLY A 55 -5.86 -7.07 -11.61
C GLY A 55 -6.05 -5.63 -11.12
N LEU A 56 -6.56 -5.43 -9.91
CA LEU A 56 -6.73 -4.14 -9.27
C LEU A 56 -5.39 -3.42 -9.06
N ILE A 57 -4.40 -4.11 -8.49
CA ILE A 57 -3.05 -3.57 -8.28
C ILE A 57 -2.45 -3.06 -9.59
N ARG A 58 -2.56 -3.86 -10.65
CA ARG A 58 -2.02 -3.51 -11.98
C ARG A 58 -2.80 -2.38 -12.63
N PHE A 59 -4.14 -2.40 -12.57
CA PHE A 59 -5.00 -1.40 -13.21
C PHE A 59 -4.86 -0.01 -12.58
N HIS A 60 -4.67 0.03 -11.25
CA HIS A 60 -4.49 1.28 -10.53
C HIS A 60 -3.01 1.69 -10.36
N ASP A 61 -2.09 1.04 -11.07
CA ASP A 61 -0.66 1.38 -11.09
C ASP A 61 -0.05 1.50 -9.68
N PHE A 62 -0.17 0.48 -8.84
CA PHE A 62 0.51 0.48 -7.56
C PHE A 62 2.01 0.33 -7.80
N ASP A 63 2.80 1.37 -7.54
CA ASP A 63 4.25 1.31 -7.79
C ASP A 63 5.01 0.69 -6.62
N ILE A 64 4.63 1.07 -5.38
CA ILE A 64 5.10 0.48 -4.12
C ILE A 64 3.95 0.44 -3.12
N PHE A 65 3.75 -0.69 -2.45
CA PHE A 65 2.62 -0.85 -1.54
C PHE A 65 2.88 -1.84 -0.40
N GLY A 66 2.28 -1.54 0.75
CA GLY A 66 2.21 -2.45 1.88
C GLY A 66 1.03 -3.41 1.76
N THR A 67 1.23 -4.66 2.20
CA THR A 67 0.15 -5.65 2.34
C THR A 67 0.06 -6.13 3.78
N GLN A 68 -1.14 -6.52 4.22
CA GLN A 68 -1.38 -7.07 5.54
C GLN A 68 -2.13 -8.40 5.40
N GLU A 69 -2.06 -9.25 6.42
CA GLU A 69 -2.68 -10.57 6.54
C GLU A 69 -2.19 -11.65 5.55
N GLY A 70 -1.34 -11.30 4.58
CA GLY A 70 -0.86 -12.26 3.60
C GLY A 70 0.03 -13.33 4.23
N PHE A 71 -0.35 -14.62 4.13
CA PHE A 71 0.58 -15.72 4.36
C PHE A 71 1.59 -15.83 3.21
N LYS A 72 2.73 -16.45 3.47
CA LYS A 72 3.79 -16.66 2.46
C LYS A 72 3.24 -17.20 1.13
N THR A 73 2.33 -18.17 1.19
CA THR A 73 1.70 -18.75 -0.01
C THR A 73 0.87 -17.74 -0.79
N GLN A 74 0.12 -16.87 -0.09
CA GLN A 74 -0.66 -15.81 -0.74
C GLN A 74 0.24 -14.76 -1.41
N LEU A 75 1.35 -14.41 -0.76
CA LEU A 75 2.33 -13.47 -1.33
C LEU A 75 3.01 -14.05 -2.57
N ASP A 76 3.35 -15.34 -2.55
CA ASP A 76 3.95 -16.05 -3.69
C ASP A 76 2.96 -16.18 -4.86
N ASP A 77 1.69 -16.49 -4.59
CA ASP A 77 0.63 -16.51 -5.61
C ASP A 77 0.48 -15.13 -6.26
N LEU A 78 0.41 -14.07 -5.42
CA LEU A 78 0.29 -12.70 -5.92
C LEU A 78 1.52 -12.30 -6.74
N LYS A 79 2.73 -12.60 -6.28
CA LYS A 79 3.97 -12.36 -7.02
C LYS A 79 3.99 -13.13 -8.35
N GLY A 80 3.46 -14.36 -8.37
CA GLY A 80 3.33 -15.16 -9.59
C GLY A 80 2.45 -14.49 -10.65
N LEU A 81 1.39 -13.81 -10.22
CA LEU A 81 0.52 -13.00 -11.08
C LEU A 81 1.08 -11.61 -11.42
N LEU A 82 2.04 -11.10 -10.63
CA LEU A 82 2.66 -9.79 -10.77
C LEU A 82 4.19 -9.92 -10.97
N PRO A 83 4.65 -10.50 -12.09
CA PRO A 83 6.08 -10.79 -12.32
C PRO A 83 6.96 -9.54 -12.37
N GLU A 84 6.38 -8.36 -12.60
CA GLU A 84 7.05 -7.06 -12.57
C GLU A 84 7.39 -6.57 -11.16
N TYR A 85 6.81 -7.20 -10.12
CA TYR A 85 7.03 -6.85 -8.72
C TYR A 85 8.01 -7.82 -8.02
N GLU A 86 8.58 -7.34 -6.94
CA GLU A 86 9.25 -8.10 -5.89
C GLU A 86 8.69 -7.66 -4.55
N TYR A 87 8.91 -8.43 -3.48
CA TYR A 87 8.51 -8.02 -2.14
C TYR A 87 9.59 -8.29 -1.09
N THR A 88 9.46 -7.61 0.05
CA THR A 88 10.26 -7.82 1.27
C THR A 88 9.33 -7.86 2.48
N GLY A 89 9.80 -8.42 3.57
CA GLY A 89 9.07 -8.67 4.81
C GLY A 89 9.09 -10.14 5.18
N VAL A 90 8.98 -10.43 6.47
CA VAL A 90 9.01 -11.80 7.03
C VAL A 90 7.73 -12.12 7.76
N GLY A 91 7.50 -13.41 8.02
CA GLY A 91 6.36 -13.90 8.79
C GLY A 91 6.50 -13.52 10.28
N ARG A 92 5.42 -13.04 10.86
CA ARG A 92 5.40 -12.49 12.23
C ARG A 92 5.66 -13.52 13.32
N ASP A 93 5.46 -14.84 13.03
CA ASP A 93 5.54 -15.87 14.06
C ASP A 93 6.98 -16.36 14.29
N ASP A 94 7.82 -16.34 13.26
CA ASP A 94 9.20 -16.89 13.35
C ASP A 94 10.29 -15.99 12.74
N GLY A 95 9.89 -14.84 12.16
CA GLY A 95 10.82 -13.98 11.46
C GLY A 95 11.33 -14.57 10.13
N LYS A 96 10.60 -15.50 9.54
CA LYS A 96 10.90 -16.15 8.26
C LYS A 96 9.65 -16.24 7.40
N ASP A 97 9.02 -17.41 7.36
CA ASP A 97 7.89 -17.69 6.47
C ASP A 97 6.58 -17.98 7.24
N SER A 98 6.64 -18.11 8.59
CA SER A 98 5.49 -18.50 9.41
C SER A 98 4.65 -17.30 9.86
N GLY A 99 3.34 -17.45 9.78
CA GLY A 99 2.37 -16.42 10.15
C GLY A 99 2.11 -15.41 9.03
N GLU A 100 1.32 -14.41 9.37
CA GLU A 100 1.02 -13.30 8.47
C GLU A 100 2.24 -12.40 8.29
N HIS A 101 2.32 -11.79 7.11
CA HIS A 101 3.36 -10.82 6.76
C HIS A 101 2.77 -9.41 6.66
N SER A 102 3.57 -8.41 7.05
CA SER A 102 3.36 -7.02 6.68
C SER A 102 4.30 -6.68 5.51
N ALA A 103 4.09 -7.35 4.35
CA ALA A 103 5.04 -7.29 3.25
C ALA A 103 4.96 -5.96 2.48
N ILE A 104 6.09 -5.56 1.87
CA ILE A 104 6.20 -4.39 1.00
C ILE A 104 6.49 -4.89 -0.40
N PHE A 105 5.53 -4.73 -1.31
CA PHE A 105 5.67 -4.99 -2.74
C PHE A 105 6.14 -3.73 -3.47
N TYR A 106 7.01 -3.90 -4.46
CA TYR A 106 7.53 -2.79 -5.26
C TYR A 106 7.85 -3.22 -6.69
N ARG A 107 7.67 -2.31 -7.62
CA ARG A 107 8.06 -2.50 -9.03
C ARG A 107 9.58 -2.51 -9.16
N LYS A 108 10.12 -3.62 -9.69
CA LYS A 108 11.57 -3.83 -9.87
C LYS A 108 12.22 -2.85 -10.85
N ASP A 109 11.47 -2.39 -11.84
CA ASP A 109 11.95 -1.42 -12.83
C ASP A 109 12.03 0.00 -12.25
N MET A 110 11.20 0.32 -11.25
CA MET A 110 11.14 1.65 -10.64
C MET A 110 11.98 1.79 -9.37
N PHE A 111 12.12 0.72 -8.59
CA PHE A 111 12.77 0.80 -7.27
C PHE A 111 13.89 -0.20 -7.09
N GLU A 112 14.87 0.21 -6.29
CA GLU A 112 15.94 -0.60 -5.75
C GLU A 112 15.85 -0.60 -4.22
N VAL A 113 15.93 -1.77 -3.60
CA VAL A 113 16.06 -1.90 -2.15
C VAL A 113 17.51 -1.65 -1.77
N VAL A 114 17.77 -0.57 -1.04
CA VAL A 114 19.10 -0.21 -0.55
C VAL A 114 19.38 -0.90 0.79
N ASP A 115 18.36 -0.93 1.66
CA ASP A 115 18.40 -1.60 2.96
C ASP A 115 16.99 -2.02 3.37
N LYS A 116 16.86 -3.00 4.28
CA LYS A 116 15.57 -3.49 4.75
C LYS A 116 15.67 -4.22 6.07
N GLY A 117 14.55 -4.34 6.76
CA GLY A 117 14.45 -5.11 7.99
C GLY A 117 13.02 -5.22 8.48
N ASP A 118 12.90 -5.87 9.61
CA ASP A 118 11.63 -6.13 10.27
C ASP A 118 11.81 -5.96 11.78
N PHE A 119 10.77 -5.53 12.47
CA PHE A 119 10.75 -5.49 13.94
C PHE A 119 9.35 -5.77 14.47
N TRP A 120 9.27 -6.41 15.63
CA TRP A 120 8.00 -6.72 16.28
C TRP A 120 7.46 -5.52 17.03
N LEU A 121 6.14 -5.34 16.95
CA LEU A 121 5.44 -4.31 17.71
C LEU A 121 5.23 -4.78 19.16
N SER A 122 6.33 -4.80 19.90
CA SER A 122 6.40 -5.30 21.27
C SER A 122 7.51 -4.60 22.07
N GLU A 123 7.61 -4.88 23.36
CA GLU A 123 8.69 -4.42 24.24
C GLU A 123 10.05 -5.03 23.86
N THR A 124 10.05 -6.08 23.03
CA THR A 124 11.25 -6.75 22.52
C THR A 124 11.24 -6.77 20.98
N PRO A 125 11.46 -5.63 20.32
CA PRO A 125 11.23 -5.49 18.89
C PRO A 125 12.13 -6.35 17.99
N ASP A 126 13.24 -6.84 18.51
CA ASP A 126 14.22 -7.63 17.74
C ASP A 126 13.88 -9.14 17.70
N THR A 127 12.82 -9.57 18.38
CA THR A 127 12.43 -10.99 18.47
C THR A 127 10.91 -11.16 18.40
N PRO A 128 10.41 -12.28 17.80
CA PRO A 128 8.99 -12.59 17.82
C PRO A 128 8.41 -12.61 19.23
N GLY A 129 7.30 -11.90 19.44
CA GLY A 129 6.67 -11.84 20.74
C GLY A 129 5.36 -11.04 20.74
N LEU A 130 4.55 -11.26 21.81
CA LEU A 130 3.39 -10.41 22.08
C LEU A 130 3.86 -9.07 22.64
N GLY A 131 3.26 -7.99 22.16
CA GLY A 131 3.47 -6.65 22.68
C GLY A 131 2.33 -6.21 23.59
N TRP A 132 2.66 -5.76 24.80
CA TRP A 132 1.72 -5.16 25.78
C TRP A 132 0.46 -6.02 26.02
N ASP A 133 -0.71 -5.53 25.56
CA ASP A 133 -2.01 -6.20 25.65
C ASP A 133 -2.49 -6.77 24.30
N ALA A 134 -1.57 -6.99 23.36
CA ALA A 134 -1.90 -7.52 22.04
C ALA A 134 -2.46 -8.94 22.08
N ALA A 135 -3.40 -9.25 21.20
CA ALA A 135 -3.98 -10.58 21.06
C ALA A 135 -3.10 -11.55 20.25
N CYS A 136 -2.22 -11.03 19.39
CA CYS A 136 -1.30 -11.82 18.57
C CYS A 136 -0.01 -11.05 18.28
N PHE A 137 0.99 -11.74 17.74
CA PHE A 137 2.23 -11.09 17.31
C PHE A 137 1.95 -10.10 16.19
N ARG A 138 2.56 -8.94 16.28
CA ARG A 138 2.46 -7.88 15.26
C ARG A 138 3.85 -7.45 14.83
N ILE A 139 4.01 -7.19 13.55
CA ILE A 139 5.30 -6.88 12.94
C ILE A 139 5.17 -5.64 12.07
N CYS A 140 6.26 -4.89 11.98
CA CYS A 140 6.46 -3.82 11.01
C CYS A 140 7.65 -4.19 10.13
N SER A 141 7.43 -4.26 8.82
CA SER A 141 8.49 -4.38 7.83
C SER A 141 8.87 -3.01 7.32
N TRP A 142 10.15 -2.80 7.03
CA TRP A 142 10.63 -1.55 6.48
C TRP A 142 11.66 -1.77 5.38
N GLY A 143 11.82 -0.76 4.51
CA GLY A 143 12.88 -0.70 3.52
C GLY A 143 13.30 0.73 3.22
N ARG A 144 14.59 0.91 2.94
CA ARG A 144 15.15 2.08 2.28
C ARG A 144 15.17 1.80 0.79
N PHE A 145 14.41 2.58 0.05
CA PHE A 145 14.25 2.42 -1.38
C PHE A 145 14.87 3.58 -2.13
N ARG A 146 15.46 3.28 -3.29
CA ARG A 146 15.88 4.29 -4.27
C ARG A 146 14.94 4.26 -5.47
N HIS A 147 14.33 5.39 -5.79
CA HIS A 147 13.58 5.57 -7.03
C HIS A 147 14.57 5.70 -8.19
N LYS A 148 14.73 4.65 -8.99
CA LYS A 148 15.76 4.53 -10.04
C LYS A 148 15.78 5.69 -11.03
N PRO A 149 14.61 6.18 -11.55
CA PRO A 149 14.62 7.26 -12.53
C PRO A 149 15.16 8.59 -12.01
N SER A 150 14.93 8.91 -10.71
CA SER A 150 15.38 10.18 -10.11
C SER A 150 16.61 10.07 -9.23
N GLY A 151 16.99 8.84 -8.81
CA GLY A 151 18.06 8.59 -7.84
C GLY A 151 17.69 8.96 -6.39
N LYS A 152 16.50 9.49 -6.14
CA LYS A 152 16.05 9.88 -4.79
C LYS A 152 15.77 8.67 -3.93
N GLU A 153 16.06 8.78 -2.64
CA GLU A 153 15.83 7.73 -1.65
C GLU A 153 14.74 8.14 -0.67
N PHE A 154 14.07 7.15 -0.11
CA PHE A 154 13.03 7.29 0.90
C PHE A 154 12.94 6.03 1.77
N LEU A 155 12.33 6.17 2.92
CA LEU A 155 11.98 5.06 3.81
C LEU A 155 10.53 4.67 3.62
N PHE A 156 10.25 3.38 3.65
CA PHE A 156 8.90 2.84 3.57
C PHE A 156 8.69 1.83 4.68
N PHE A 157 7.70 2.06 5.53
CA PHE A 157 7.29 1.19 6.62
C PHE A 157 5.90 0.66 6.34
N ASN A 158 5.67 -0.62 6.67
CA ASN A 158 4.36 -1.26 6.56
C ASN A 158 4.09 -2.11 7.78
N LEU A 159 2.90 -1.98 8.36
CA LEU A 159 2.53 -2.66 9.58
C LEU A 159 1.08 -3.17 9.54
N HIS A 160 0.76 -4.03 10.51
CA HIS A 160 -0.59 -4.39 10.90
C HIS A 160 -0.68 -4.32 12.42
N MET A 161 -1.39 -3.32 12.96
CA MET A 161 -1.55 -3.14 14.41
C MET A 161 -2.53 -4.15 15.00
N ASP A 162 -2.50 -4.30 16.32
CA ASP A 162 -3.36 -5.26 17.00
C ASP A 162 -4.85 -4.84 16.99
N HIS A 163 -5.73 -5.80 16.75
CA HIS A 163 -7.17 -5.57 16.62
C HIS A 163 -7.90 -5.50 17.97
N VAL A 164 -7.27 -5.95 19.07
CA VAL A 164 -7.84 -5.97 20.44
C VAL A 164 -7.13 -4.98 21.35
N GLY A 165 -5.80 -5.07 21.45
CA GLY A 165 -4.98 -4.37 22.43
C GLY A 165 -4.94 -2.84 22.19
N VAL A 166 -5.61 -2.08 23.05
CA VAL A 166 -5.61 -0.60 22.96
C VAL A 166 -4.23 -0.04 23.29
N LYS A 167 -3.62 -0.54 24.39
CA LYS A 167 -2.27 -0.16 24.78
C LYS A 167 -1.25 -0.57 23.73
N ALA A 168 -1.39 -1.78 23.16
CA ALA A 168 -0.51 -2.27 22.11
C ALA A 168 -0.50 -1.33 20.91
N ARG A 169 -1.65 -0.82 20.46
CA ARG A 169 -1.72 0.14 19.34
C ARG A 169 -1.03 1.48 19.65
N ILE A 170 -1.27 2.03 20.85
CA ILE A 170 -0.64 3.30 21.27
C ILE A 170 0.87 3.16 21.36
N GLU A 171 1.36 2.10 22.00
CA GLU A 171 2.79 1.88 22.19
C GLU A 171 3.47 1.47 20.87
N SER A 172 2.78 0.73 19.99
CA SER A 172 3.24 0.46 18.63
C SER A 172 3.45 1.74 17.82
N ALA A 173 2.52 2.70 17.92
CA ALA A 173 2.65 3.99 17.25
C ALA A 173 3.91 4.75 17.73
N LYS A 174 4.17 4.74 19.05
CA LYS A 174 5.39 5.35 19.63
C LYS A 174 6.65 4.63 19.17
N LEU A 175 6.65 3.28 19.20
CA LEU A 175 7.80 2.47 18.78
C LEU A 175 8.15 2.70 17.31
N VAL A 176 7.16 2.74 16.44
CA VAL A 176 7.39 3.01 15.00
C VAL A 176 8.03 4.37 14.79
N LYS A 177 7.56 5.40 15.50
CA LYS A 177 8.19 6.75 15.44
C LYS A 177 9.62 6.73 15.94
N GLN A 178 9.88 6.05 17.08
CA GLN A 178 11.24 5.89 17.60
C GLN A 178 12.15 5.18 16.59
N LYS A 179 11.67 4.10 15.95
CA LYS A 179 12.43 3.37 14.92
C LYS A 179 12.73 4.22 13.69
N ILE A 180 11.81 5.08 13.29
CA ILE A 180 12.01 6.03 12.19
C ILE A 180 13.07 7.08 12.56
N ASP A 181 13.03 7.59 13.78
CA ASP A 181 14.01 8.57 14.29
C ASP A 181 15.45 8.01 14.29
N GLU A 182 15.63 6.67 14.43
CA GLU A 182 16.93 6.00 14.35
C GLU A 182 17.60 6.15 12.96
N PHE A 183 16.81 6.34 11.89
CA PHE A 183 17.32 6.59 10.53
C PHE A 183 17.71 8.05 10.27
N GLY A 184 17.32 8.95 11.17
CA GLY A 184 17.53 10.40 11.02
C GLY A 184 16.49 11.06 10.11
N PRO A 185 16.37 12.42 10.18
CA PRO A 185 15.28 13.18 9.54
C PRO A 185 15.50 13.47 8.05
N GLU A 186 16.58 12.99 7.46
CA GLU A 186 17.01 13.43 6.12
C GLU A 186 16.24 12.80 4.96
N LEU A 187 15.63 11.64 5.18
CA LEU A 187 14.90 10.94 4.13
C LEU A 187 13.39 11.12 4.27
N PRO A 188 12.66 11.31 3.16
CA PRO A 188 11.21 11.19 3.17
C PRO A 188 10.78 9.81 3.66
N VAL A 189 9.71 9.76 4.46
CA VAL A 189 9.20 8.51 5.05
C VAL A 189 7.76 8.32 4.65
N PHE A 190 7.41 7.07 4.31
CA PHE A 190 6.05 6.59 4.18
C PHE A 190 5.79 5.54 5.27
N LEU A 191 4.63 5.62 5.91
CA LEU A 191 4.12 4.60 6.80
C LEU A 191 2.74 4.18 6.32
N THR A 192 2.60 2.91 5.99
CA THR A 192 1.38 2.29 5.48
C THR A 192 0.94 1.15 6.40
N GLY A 193 -0.32 0.80 6.36
CA GLY A 193 -0.78 -0.37 7.08
C GLY A 193 -2.27 -0.37 7.37
N ASP A 194 -2.69 -1.49 7.96
CA ASP A 194 -3.93 -1.62 8.71
C ASP A 194 -3.63 -1.31 10.19
N PHE A 195 -4.15 -0.21 10.66
CA PHE A 195 -3.93 0.27 12.02
C PHE A 195 -4.98 -0.25 13.02
N ASN A 196 -6.02 -0.94 12.52
CA ASN A 196 -7.16 -1.42 13.31
C ASN A 196 -7.84 -0.34 14.16
N VAL A 197 -7.66 0.92 13.78
CA VAL A 197 -8.29 2.10 14.38
C VAL A 197 -8.52 3.16 13.34
N ASP A 198 -9.58 3.93 13.53
CA ASP A 198 -9.91 5.05 12.68
C ASP A 198 -9.15 6.34 13.03
N GLN A 199 -9.38 7.36 12.25
CA GLN A 199 -8.78 8.69 12.36
C GLN A 199 -9.15 9.46 13.65
N ARG A 200 -9.92 8.86 14.58
CA ARG A 200 -10.36 9.50 15.83
C ARG A 200 -9.71 8.87 17.06
N SER A 201 -8.84 7.88 16.87
CA SER A 201 -8.23 7.11 17.94
C SER A 201 -7.00 7.79 18.56
N ASP A 202 -6.66 7.41 19.80
CA ASP A 202 -5.46 7.91 20.49
C ASP A 202 -4.17 7.49 19.77
N SER A 203 -4.11 6.28 19.21
CA SER A 203 -2.92 5.81 18.47
C SER A 203 -2.72 6.58 17.16
N TYR A 204 -3.80 6.95 16.47
CA TYR A 204 -3.72 7.86 15.31
C TYR A 204 -3.22 9.24 15.76
N ALA A 205 -3.74 9.79 16.87
CA ALA A 205 -3.29 11.06 17.41
C ALA A 205 -1.78 11.06 17.74
N VAL A 206 -1.24 9.95 18.27
CA VAL A 206 0.20 9.78 18.51
C VAL A 206 1.00 9.89 17.22
N LEU A 207 0.56 9.28 16.12
CA LEU A 207 1.28 9.31 14.84
C LEU A 207 1.39 10.72 14.26
N VAL A 208 0.36 11.56 14.41
CA VAL A 208 0.31 12.90 13.79
C VAL A 208 0.68 14.04 14.73
N SER A 209 0.96 13.78 16.03
CA SER A 209 1.04 14.82 17.08
C SER A 209 2.24 15.76 16.98
N ASP A 210 3.38 15.31 16.44
CA ASP A 210 4.65 16.07 16.43
C ASP A 210 5.11 16.50 15.04
N GLY A 211 4.27 16.28 14.02
CA GLY A 211 4.55 16.69 12.66
C GLY A 211 5.59 15.81 11.92
N VAL A 212 5.96 14.64 12.48
CA VAL A 212 6.78 13.65 11.75
C VAL A 212 5.99 13.10 10.57
N PHE A 213 4.67 12.89 10.76
CA PHE A 213 3.77 12.42 9.74
C PHE A 213 2.61 13.38 9.47
N ALA A 214 2.22 13.44 8.19
CA ALA A 214 0.94 13.94 7.74
C ALA A 214 0.09 12.77 7.21
N ASP A 215 -1.20 12.70 7.58
CA ASP A 215 -2.15 11.80 6.94
C ASP A 215 -2.32 12.22 5.47
N ALA A 216 -2.05 11.29 4.55
CA ALA A 216 -2.16 11.56 3.12
C ALA A 216 -3.58 11.95 2.71
N PHE A 217 -4.62 11.49 3.42
CA PHE A 217 -6.00 11.95 3.20
C PHE A 217 -6.16 13.45 3.43
N LEU A 218 -5.55 13.98 4.49
CA LEU A 218 -5.68 15.39 4.87
C LEU A 218 -4.78 16.31 4.06
N SER A 219 -3.64 15.79 3.56
CA SER A 219 -2.64 16.56 2.83
C SER A 219 -2.79 16.50 1.31
N ALA A 220 -3.66 15.64 0.79
CA ALA A 220 -3.84 15.46 -0.65
C ALA A 220 -4.50 16.65 -1.32
N GLU A 221 -3.98 17.03 -2.50
CA GLU A 221 -4.57 18.08 -3.36
C GLU A 221 -5.93 17.66 -3.93
N SER A 222 -6.14 16.35 -4.14
CA SER A 222 -7.40 15.79 -4.65
C SER A 222 -7.70 14.47 -3.93
N VAL A 223 -8.92 14.36 -3.41
CA VAL A 223 -9.40 13.18 -2.67
C VAL A 223 -10.63 12.58 -3.35
N PHE A 224 -10.60 11.26 -3.54
CA PHE A 224 -11.77 10.47 -3.91
C PHE A 224 -11.86 9.26 -2.98
N ALA A 225 -12.68 9.38 -1.93
CA ALA A 225 -12.86 8.35 -0.91
C ALA A 225 -14.35 8.20 -0.61
N PRO A 226 -15.08 7.47 -1.47
CA PRO A 226 -16.54 7.34 -1.36
C PRO A 226 -16.97 6.47 -0.19
N ASN A 227 -16.04 5.74 0.44
CA ASN A 227 -16.24 4.88 1.60
C ASN A 227 -15.00 4.97 2.51
N GLY A 228 -15.11 4.48 3.75
CA GLY A 228 -13.96 4.13 4.56
C GLY A 228 -13.26 2.88 4.00
N THR A 229 -12.33 2.31 4.76
CA THR A 229 -11.46 1.27 4.20
C THR A 229 -11.87 -0.15 4.51
N ILE A 230 -12.75 -0.39 5.49
CA ILE A 230 -13.28 -1.72 5.82
C ILE A 230 -14.67 -1.95 5.22
N ASN A 231 -14.94 -3.15 4.70
CA ASN A 231 -16.20 -3.50 4.06
C ASN A 231 -16.81 -4.85 4.48
N HIS A 232 -16.03 -5.76 5.11
CA HIS A 232 -16.46 -7.11 5.52
C HIS A 232 -17.14 -7.90 4.38
N TYR A 233 -16.69 -7.75 3.14
CA TYR A 233 -17.32 -8.32 1.93
C TYR A 233 -18.75 -7.86 1.67
N ASN A 234 -19.22 -6.81 2.36
CA ASN A 234 -20.57 -6.27 2.15
C ASN A 234 -20.55 -5.21 1.03
N VAL A 235 -20.99 -5.59 -0.16
CA VAL A 235 -21.05 -4.71 -1.34
C VAL A 235 -21.99 -3.51 -1.19
N SER A 236 -22.89 -3.54 -0.21
CA SER A 236 -23.84 -2.46 0.09
C SER A 236 -23.48 -1.70 1.37
N GLY A 237 -22.36 -2.08 2.01
CA GLY A 237 -21.93 -1.46 3.27
C GLY A 237 -21.30 -0.09 3.05
N PHE A 238 -21.52 0.80 4.03
CA PHE A 238 -20.90 2.10 4.09
C PHE A 238 -20.34 2.36 5.48
N THR A 239 -19.15 2.94 5.54
CA THR A 239 -18.56 3.52 6.75
C THR A 239 -17.75 4.76 6.38
N ASP A 240 -17.58 5.68 7.32
CA ASP A 240 -16.64 6.81 7.21
C ASP A 240 -15.29 6.52 7.90
N GLN A 241 -15.16 5.33 8.52
CA GLN A 241 -13.98 4.92 9.25
C GLN A 241 -12.89 4.43 8.29
N ARG A 242 -11.73 5.03 8.37
CA ARG A 242 -10.52 4.60 7.67
C ARG A 242 -9.62 3.94 8.68
N ILE A 243 -9.41 2.64 8.58
CA ILE A 243 -8.50 1.88 9.44
C ILE A 243 -7.20 1.50 8.72
N ASP A 244 -7.21 1.61 7.39
CA ASP A 244 -6.02 1.52 6.54
C ASP A 244 -5.56 2.93 6.19
N HIS A 245 -4.31 3.25 6.51
CA HIS A 245 -3.78 4.58 6.36
C HIS A 245 -2.48 4.60 5.54
N VAL A 246 -2.25 5.71 4.87
CA VAL A 246 -0.98 6.11 4.31
C VAL A 246 -0.58 7.43 4.98
N PHE A 247 0.49 7.41 5.74
CA PHE A 247 1.14 8.59 6.28
C PHE A 247 2.40 8.88 5.48
N ALA A 248 2.72 10.15 5.35
CA ALA A 248 3.95 10.60 4.68
C ALA A 248 4.62 11.72 5.46
N SER A 249 5.94 11.86 5.32
CA SER A 249 6.64 13.04 5.81
C SER A 249 6.04 14.32 5.22
N PRO A 250 5.96 15.44 5.96
CA PRO A 250 5.42 16.71 5.45
C PRO A 250 6.15 17.27 4.23
N SER A 251 7.38 16.84 3.98
CA SER A 251 8.16 17.21 2.77
C SER A 251 7.64 16.55 1.49
N VAL A 252 6.88 15.46 1.61
CA VAL A 252 6.27 14.75 0.48
C VAL A 252 5.01 15.49 0.04
N ARG A 253 4.94 15.83 -1.23
CA ARG A 253 3.72 16.40 -1.80
C ARG A 253 2.75 15.30 -2.19
N VAL A 254 1.56 15.30 -1.59
CA VAL A 254 0.49 14.34 -1.88
C VAL A 254 -0.45 14.93 -2.92
N LEU A 255 -0.44 14.38 -4.13
CA LEU A 255 -1.20 14.89 -5.27
C LEU A 255 -2.62 14.34 -5.30
N LYS A 256 -2.78 13.04 -5.03
CA LYS A 256 -4.09 12.37 -5.04
C LYS A 256 -4.17 11.34 -3.94
N TYR A 257 -5.34 11.19 -3.37
CA TYR A 257 -5.71 10.13 -2.43
C TYR A 257 -7.00 9.46 -2.90
N GLY A 258 -7.02 8.14 -2.89
CA GLY A 258 -8.21 7.37 -3.25
C GLY A 258 -8.41 6.17 -2.35
N VAL A 259 -9.67 5.91 -1.95
CA VAL A 259 -10.12 4.60 -1.48
C VAL A 259 -10.77 3.90 -2.66
N LEU A 260 -10.20 2.75 -3.06
CA LEU A 260 -10.60 2.04 -4.26
C LEU A 260 -11.71 1.03 -3.92
N THR A 261 -12.93 1.31 -4.37
CA THR A 261 -14.12 0.51 -4.07
C THR A 261 -14.50 -0.43 -5.22
N ASP A 262 -13.51 -0.92 -5.94
CA ASP A 262 -13.70 -1.80 -7.08
C ASP A 262 -14.40 -3.09 -6.68
N THR A 263 -15.31 -3.53 -7.54
CA THR A 263 -16.06 -4.77 -7.38
C THR A 263 -15.93 -5.63 -8.63
N TYR A 264 -16.14 -6.92 -8.50
CA TYR A 264 -16.21 -7.84 -9.63
C TYR A 264 -17.52 -8.65 -9.59
N ARG A 265 -17.78 -9.39 -10.64
CA ARG A 265 -19.02 -10.16 -10.80
C ARG A 265 -18.69 -11.64 -10.95
N THR A 266 -19.38 -12.48 -10.18
CA THR A 266 -19.33 -13.94 -10.30
C THR A 266 -20.69 -14.50 -10.69
N GLY A 267 -20.69 -15.62 -11.42
CA GLY A 267 -21.88 -16.26 -11.96
C GLY A 267 -21.70 -16.62 -13.42
N SER A 268 -22.77 -17.01 -14.06
CA SER A 268 -22.81 -17.36 -15.47
C SER A 268 -24.05 -16.78 -16.15
N ARG A 269 -24.09 -16.83 -17.48
CA ARG A 269 -25.30 -16.49 -18.25
C ARG A 269 -26.49 -17.38 -17.86
N GLU A 270 -26.26 -18.56 -17.32
CA GLU A 270 -27.27 -19.48 -16.81
C GLU A 270 -28.03 -18.96 -15.58
N ASN A 271 -27.49 -17.92 -14.90
CA ASN A 271 -28.19 -17.25 -13.79
C ASN A 271 -29.47 -16.53 -14.23
N GLY A 272 -29.71 -16.45 -15.53
CA GLY A 272 -30.90 -15.84 -16.13
C GLY A 272 -30.73 -14.39 -16.51
N LEU A 273 -31.45 -14.00 -17.53
CA LEU A 273 -31.60 -12.62 -17.96
C LEU A 273 -32.36 -11.83 -16.91
N ILE A 274 -31.91 -10.60 -16.66
CA ILE A 274 -32.71 -9.62 -15.99
C ILE A 274 -33.72 -9.08 -17.00
N ASP A 275 -35.00 -9.02 -16.62
CA ASP A 275 -36.03 -8.39 -17.45
C ASP A 275 -35.66 -6.92 -17.70
N THR A 276 -35.47 -6.60 -18.98
CA THR A 276 -35.13 -5.24 -19.47
C THR A 276 -36.24 -4.71 -20.37
N GLU A 277 -37.47 -5.30 -20.32
CA GLU A 277 -38.58 -4.87 -21.14
C GLU A 277 -38.82 -3.36 -21.00
N GLY A 278 -38.91 -2.69 -22.14
CA GLY A 278 -39.10 -1.23 -22.18
C GLY A 278 -37.84 -0.40 -21.98
N THR A 279 -36.65 -1.03 -21.82
CA THR A 279 -35.37 -0.32 -21.79
C THR A 279 -34.69 -0.31 -23.17
N ALA A 280 -33.88 0.69 -23.43
CA ALA A 280 -33.06 0.79 -24.64
C ALA A 280 -31.57 0.84 -24.28
N PRO A 281 -30.67 0.27 -25.09
CA PRO A 281 -30.92 -0.45 -26.33
C PRO A 281 -31.46 -1.88 -26.10
N THR A 282 -32.38 -2.34 -26.95
CA THR A 282 -33.00 -3.70 -26.83
C THR A 282 -32.08 -4.85 -27.20
N GLU A 283 -30.92 -4.57 -27.79
CA GLU A 283 -29.90 -5.54 -28.16
C GLU A 283 -28.94 -5.87 -27.01
N VAL A 284 -29.12 -5.24 -25.82
CA VAL A 284 -28.25 -5.46 -24.66
C VAL A 284 -28.88 -6.43 -23.68
N ASP A 285 -28.26 -7.57 -23.52
CA ASP A 285 -28.62 -8.56 -22.51
C ASP A 285 -27.97 -8.26 -21.17
N ILE A 286 -28.73 -8.14 -20.09
CA ILE A 286 -28.22 -8.02 -18.73
C ILE A 286 -28.53 -9.30 -17.96
N TYR A 287 -27.49 -9.89 -17.39
CA TYR A 287 -27.59 -11.14 -16.63
C TYR A 287 -27.48 -10.87 -15.12
N SER A 288 -28.12 -11.71 -14.33
CA SER A 288 -28.02 -11.70 -12.88
C SER A 288 -26.67 -12.30 -12.43
N TYR A 289 -25.86 -11.53 -11.72
CA TYR A 289 -24.57 -11.96 -11.18
C TYR A 289 -24.47 -11.57 -9.69
N THR A 290 -23.62 -12.30 -8.96
CA THR A 290 -23.26 -11.93 -7.60
C THR A 290 -22.12 -10.88 -7.64
N ALA A 291 -22.37 -9.73 -7.03
CA ALA A 291 -21.34 -8.72 -6.83
C ALA A 291 -20.40 -9.16 -5.70
N ARG A 292 -19.10 -9.01 -5.89
CA ARG A 292 -18.07 -9.36 -4.92
C ARG A 292 -17.01 -8.26 -4.83
N ILE A 293 -16.27 -8.25 -3.72
CA ILE A 293 -15.16 -7.34 -3.43
C ILE A 293 -13.88 -8.17 -3.30
N PRO A 294 -12.73 -7.71 -3.85
CA PRO A 294 -11.51 -8.51 -3.84
C PRO A 294 -10.89 -8.77 -2.46
N SER A 295 -11.19 -7.93 -1.46
CA SER A 295 -10.82 -8.11 -0.05
C SER A 295 -11.91 -7.53 0.85
N ASP A 296 -11.97 -7.92 2.12
CA ASP A 296 -12.84 -7.30 3.13
C ASP A 296 -12.36 -5.89 3.55
N HIS A 297 -11.22 -5.45 3.00
CA HIS A 297 -10.74 -4.07 3.03
C HIS A 297 -10.69 -3.48 1.62
N PHE A 298 -10.94 -2.18 1.51
CA PHE A 298 -10.67 -1.41 0.31
C PHE A 298 -9.25 -0.84 0.35
N PRO A 299 -8.44 -1.01 -0.69
CA PRO A 299 -7.11 -0.44 -0.70
C PRO A 299 -7.12 1.08 -0.75
N VAL A 300 -6.14 1.67 -0.10
CA VAL A 300 -5.83 3.10 -0.22
C VAL A 300 -4.70 3.27 -1.23
N ARG A 301 -4.87 4.17 -2.20
CA ARG A 301 -3.85 4.53 -3.19
C ARG A 301 -3.61 6.02 -3.19
N VAL A 302 -2.35 6.40 -3.17
CA VAL A 302 -1.90 7.79 -3.06
C VAL A 302 -0.88 8.09 -4.16
N THR A 303 -1.07 9.16 -4.93
CA THR A 303 -0.05 9.65 -5.86
C THR A 303 0.79 10.70 -5.15
N VAL A 304 2.10 10.52 -5.13
CA VAL A 304 3.05 11.38 -4.42
C VAL A 304 4.14 11.92 -5.34
N ALA A 305 4.72 13.07 -4.95
CA ALA A 305 5.95 13.58 -5.51
C ALA A 305 6.96 13.79 -4.39
N LEU A 306 8.15 13.17 -4.51
CA LEU A 306 9.26 13.38 -3.57
C LEU A 306 9.87 14.78 -3.74
N PRO A 307 10.33 15.39 -2.63
CA PRO A 307 10.95 16.71 -2.64
C PRO A 307 12.21 16.79 -3.50
#